data_3fdada1a5a564a621381f2038e176e91
#
_entry.id   3fdada1a5a564a621381f2038e176e91
#
_cell.length_a   1.000
_cell.length_b   1.000
_cell.length_c   1.000
_cell.angle_alpha   90.00
_cell.angle_beta   90.00
_cell.angle_gamma   90.00
#
_symmetry.space_group_name_H-M   'P 1'
#
loop_
_entity.id
_entity.type
_entity.pdbx_description
1 polymer ?
#
loop_
_entity_poly.entity_id
_entity_poly.type
_entity_poly.pdbx_seq_one_letter_code
_entity_poly.pdbx_strand_id
1 'polypeptide(L)'
;NQKCKIIAYDHTVDKKFWVKRFKKDIISLLLFKKLRLTKILDIFKYINYLIFFKDGNKHLIKKIVKHERKKNEISINNILKNQNNIILKIDIEGDEYKILEQINKEFIKINLLIIEFHNIHKNFNKILNFIKKRKFKIIHIHGNNYAGINKHNDPKVVEMTFINPKKFKTSKNKSNFNYPIIGLDYKNLKRRPDIKLKFHE
;
A
#
# COMPACT_ATOMS: atom_id res chain seq x y z
N ASN A 1 5.76 -10.50 -23.73
CA ASN A 1 5.57 -9.50 -22.67
C ASN A 1 4.09 -9.44 -22.30
N GLN A 2 3.66 -10.21 -21.29
CA GLN A 2 2.31 -10.01 -20.72
C GLN A 2 2.32 -8.68 -19.95
N LYS A 3 1.59 -7.69 -20.45
CA LYS A 3 1.36 -6.44 -19.71
C LYS A 3 0.49 -6.75 -18.47
N CYS A 4 0.97 -6.45 -17.29
CA CYS A 4 0.18 -6.56 -16.07
C CYS A 4 -0.94 -5.51 -16.09
N LYS A 5 -2.19 -5.93 -15.90
CA LYS A 5 -3.34 -5.03 -15.79
C LYS A 5 -3.48 -4.54 -14.36
N ILE A 6 -3.59 -3.23 -14.17
CA ILE A 6 -3.73 -2.62 -12.85
C ILE A 6 -5.17 -2.16 -12.64
N ILE A 7 -5.75 -2.52 -11.48
CA ILE A 7 -7.03 -2.01 -11.03
C ILE A 7 -6.81 -1.37 -9.66
N ALA A 8 -6.96 -0.05 -9.59
CA ALA A 8 -6.88 0.70 -8.35
C ALA A 8 -8.27 0.94 -7.76
N TYR A 9 -8.40 0.78 -6.46
CA TYR A 9 -9.62 1.08 -5.70
C TYR A 9 -9.28 2.17 -4.69
N ASP A 10 -9.77 3.38 -4.93
CA ASP A 10 -9.56 4.52 -4.05
C ASP A 10 -10.77 5.47 -4.15
N HIS A 11 -11.44 5.70 -3.01
CA HIS A 11 -12.58 6.58 -2.95
C HIS A 11 -12.23 8.04 -2.67
N THR A 12 -10.95 8.32 -2.38
CA THR A 12 -10.47 9.68 -2.02
C THR A 12 -10.01 10.47 -3.24
N VAL A 13 -9.53 9.78 -4.28
CA VAL A 13 -9.04 10.39 -5.52
C VAL A 13 -10.13 10.39 -6.59
N ASP A 14 -11.12 11.27 -6.43
CA ASP A 14 -12.20 11.49 -7.38
C ASP A 14 -11.98 12.75 -8.25
N LYS A 15 -12.95 13.06 -9.12
CA LYS A 15 -12.93 14.29 -9.92
C LYS A 15 -12.85 15.56 -9.07
N LYS A 16 -13.52 15.58 -7.89
CA LYS A 16 -13.52 16.73 -6.99
C LYS A 16 -12.12 16.95 -6.38
N PHE A 17 -11.43 15.86 -6.02
CA PHE A 17 -10.05 15.90 -5.53
C PHE A 17 -9.15 16.61 -6.56
N TRP A 18 -9.18 16.19 -7.84
CA TRP A 18 -8.35 16.77 -8.89
C TRP A 18 -8.68 18.25 -9.16
N VAL A 19 -9.98 18.60 -9.21
CA VAL A 19 -10.40 20.00 -9.39
C VAL A 19 -9.90 20.89 -8.24
N LYS A 20 -10.04 20.41 -6.98
CA LYS A 20 -9.56 21.15 -5.79
C LYS A 20 -8.05 21.31 -5.82
N ARG A 21 -7.32 20.26 -6.18
CA ARG A 21 -5.86 20.29 -6.29
C ARG A 21 -5.40 21.27 -7.38
N PHE A 22 -5.99 21.18 -8.57
CA PHE A 22 -5.67 22.07 -9.69
C PHE A 22 -5.92 23.54 -9.35
N LYS A 23 -7.08 23.88 -8.75
CA LYS A 23 -7.37 25.24 -8.26
C LYS A 23 -6.30 25.70 -7.26
N LYS A 24 -5.93 24.89 -6.30
CA LYS A 24 -4.91 25.21 -5.31
C LYS A 24 -3.54 25.49 -5.97
N ASP A 25 -3.16 24.70 -6.95
CA ASP A 25 -1.87 24.83 -7.63
C ASP A 25 -1.83 26.08 -8.51
N ILE A 26 -2.93 26.41 -9.24
CA ILE A 26 -3.07 27.67 -9.99
C ILE A 26 -3.01 28.89 -9.07
N ILE A 27 -3.81 28.92 -8.00
CA ILE A 27 -3.80 30.03 -7.04
C ILE A 27 -2.39 30.23 -6.46
N SER A 28 -1.70 29.14 -6.18
CA SER A 28 -0.33 29.17 -5.66
C SER A 28 0.69 29.72 -6.69
N LEU A 29 0.46 29.51 -7.98
CA LEU A 29 1.26 30.10 -9.07
C LEU A 29 0.99 31.61 -9.21
N LEU A 30 -0.30 32.00 -9.17
CA LEU A 30 -0.70 33.42 -9.31
C LEU A 30 -0.27 34.30 -8.13
N LEU A 31 -0.20 33.73 -6.92
CA LEU A 31 0.20 34.47 -5.71
C LEU A 31 1.71 34.65 -5.55
N PHE A 32 2.51 34.39 -6.58
CA PHE A 32 3.97 34.63 -6.64
C PHE A 32 4.78 34.13 -5.41
N LYS A 33 4.23 33.26 -4.58
CA LYS A 33 4.96 32.65 -3.47
C LYS A 33 5.92 31.60 -4.00
N LYS A 34 7.12 32.04 -4.41
CA LYS A 34 8.23 31.21 -4.93
C LYS A 34 7.77 30.20 -5.97
N LEU A 35 7.98 30.49 -7.24
CA LEU A 35 7.85 29.56 -8.37
C LEU A 35 8.74 28.35 -8.11
N ARG A 36 8.22 27.35 -7.39
CA ARG A 36 8.90 26.06 -7.30
C ARG A 36 8.54 25.29 -8.56
N LEU A 37 9.52 24.96 -9.38
CA LEU A 37 9.41 24.01 -10.51
C LEU A 37 8.55 22.78 -10.14
N THR A 38 8.63 22.34 -8.88
CA THR A 38 7.81 21.25 -8.33
C THR A 38 6.31 21.45 -8.49
N LYS A 39 5.77 22.69 -8.52
CA LYS A 39 4.33 22.95 -8.68
C LYS A 39 3.87 22.88 -10.12
N ILE A 40 4.73 23.27 -11.06
CA ILE A 40 4.48 23.04 -12.49
C ILE A 40 4.43 21.53 -12.76
N LEU A 41 5.36 20.77 -12.17
CA LEU A 41 5.36 19.30 -12.25
C LEU A 41 4.10 18.66 -11.62
N ASP A 42 3.48 19.29 -10.63
CA ASP A 42 2.24 18.77 -10.02
C ASP A 42 1.03 18.86 -10.97
N ILE A 43 0.99 19.83 -11.89
CA ILE A 43 -0.04 19.91 -12.94
C ILE A 43 0.07 18.70 -13.88
N PHE A 44 1.30 18.31 -14.24
CA PHE A 44 1.53 17.12 -15.07
C PHE A 44 1.14 15.79 -14.38
N LYS A 45 1.07 15.74 -13.06
CA LYS A 45 0.60 14.53 -12.34
C LYS A 45 -0.83 14.14 -12.71
N TYR A 46 -1.71 15.12 -12.93
CA TYR A 46 -3.07 14.82 -13.38
C TYR A 46 -3.10 14.24 -14.79
N ILE A 47 -2.31 14.80 -15.68
CA ILE A 47 -2.20 14.28 -17.07
C ILE A 47 -1.63 12.87 -17.04
N ASN A 48 -0.57 12.62 -16.29
CA ASN A 48 0.02 11.30 -16.13
C ASN A 48 -0.97 10.29 -15.52
N TYR A 49 -1.79 10.72 -14.55
CA TYR A 49 -2.87 9.91 -14.00
C TYR A 49 -3.88 9.52 -15.07
N LEU A 50 -4.34 10.47 -15.89
CA LEU A 50 -5.29 10.18 -16.98
C LEU A 50 -4.70 9.23 -18.02
N ILE A 51 -3.44 9.45 -18.43
CA ILE A 51 -2.73 8.59 -19.38
C ILE A 51 -2.59 7.17 -18.81
N PHE A 52 -2.16 7.05 -17.55
CA PHE A 52 -1.95 5.76 -16.89
C PHE A 52 -3.23 4.90 -16.85
N PHE A 53 -4.38 5.51 -16.61
CA PHE A 53 -5.66 4.81 -16.53
C PHE A 53 -6.41 4.71 -17.87
N LYS A 54 -5.86 5.26 -18.97
CA LYS A 54 -6.44 5.15 -20.31
C LYS A 54 -6.15 3.79 -20.94
N ASP A 55 -4.94 3.25 -20.77
CA ASP A 55 -4.42 2.09 -21.50
C ASP A 55 -4.68 0.74 -20.80
N GLY A 56 -5.95 0.44 -20.52
CA GLY A 56 -6.35 -0.86 -19.95
C GLY A 56 -6.25 -0.97 -18.44
N ASN A 57 -5.57 -0.04 -17.75
CA ASN A 57 -5.63 0.11 -16.30
C ASN A 57 -6.96 0.77 -15.90
N LYS A 58 -7.44 0.49 -14.68
CA LYS A 58 -8.72 1.04 -14.20
C LYS A 58 -8.55 1.66 -12.82
N HIS A 59 -9.18 2.82 -12.62
CA HIS A 59 -9.39 3.39 -11.30
C HIS A 59 -10.89 3.34 -10.96
N LEU A 60 -11.23 2.72 -9.86
CA LEU A 60 -12.58 2.58 -9.36
C LEU A 60 -12.72 3.37 -8.05
N ILE A 61 -13.62 4.36 -8.05
CA ILE A 61 -13.88 5.22 -6.88
C ILE A 61 -14.73 4.42 -5.88
N LYS A 62 -14.06 3.49 -5.17
CA LYS A 62 -14.70 2.61 -4.20
C LYS A 62 -13.89 2.53 -2.92
N LYS A 63 -14.59 2.52 -1.78
CA LYS A 63 -14.03 2.28 -0.47
C LYS A 63 -13.94 0.77 -0.21
N ILE A 64 -12.76 0.30 0.20
CA ILE A 64 -12.57 -1.09 0.62
C ILE A 64 -13.19 -1.27 2.01
N VAL A 65 -14.05 -2.28 2.16
CA VAL A 65 -14.77 -2.59 3.40
C VAL A 65 -14.84 -4.10 3.63
N LYS A 66 -15.11 -4.51 4.87
CA LYS A 66 -15.37 -5.92 5.20
C LYS A 66 -16.72 -6.39 4.64
N HIS A 67 -17.76 -5.59 4.80
CA HIS A 67 -19.12 -5.87 4.33
C HIS A 67 -19.66 -4.65 3.59
N GLU A 68 -20.09 -4.85 2.36
CA GLU A 68 -20.64 -3.81 1.51
C GLU A 68 -22.05 -3.41 1.99
N ARG A 69 -22.27 -2.12 2.21
CA ARG A 69 -23.56 -1.53 2.61
C ARG A 69 -24.00 -0.43 1.66
N LYS A 70 -23.06 0.12 0.88
CA LYS A 70 -23.28 1.25 -0.02
C LYS A 70 -22.75 0.93 -1.41
N LYS A 71 -23.32 1.55 -2.44
CA LYS A 71 -22.92 1.37 -3.84
C LYS A 71 -21.45 1.69 -4.11
N ASN A 72 -20.85 2.61 -3.35
CA ASN A 72 -19.45 2.99 -3.47
C ASN A 72 -18.50 2.18 -2.57
N GLU A 73 -18.95 1.09 -1.97
CA GLU A 73 -18.16 0.17 -1.19
C GLU A 73 -17.86 -1.10 -1.98
N ILE A 74 -16.75 -1.77 -1.65
CA ILE A 74 -16.38 -3.06 -2.23
C ILE A 74 -15.57 -3.87 -1.22
N SER A 75 -15.82 -5.18 -1.16
CA SER A 75 -15.09 -6.12 -0.30
C SER A 75 -13.97 -6.80 -1.07
N ILE A 76 -12.97 -7.32 -0.35
CA ILE A 76 -11.89 -8.13 -0.94
C ILE A 76 -12.46 -9.35 -1.67
N ASN A 77 -13.48 -10.01 -1.12
CA ASN A 77 -14.11 -11.16 -1.76
C ASN A 77 -14.65 -10.81 -3.16
N ASN A 78 -15.30 -9.64 -3.31
CA ASN A 78 -15.83 -9.19 -4.59
C ASN A 78 -14.74 -8.73 -5.56
N ILE A 79 -13.69 -8.08 -5.04
CA ILE A 79 -12.51 -7.71 -5.86
C ILE A 79 -11.87 -8.96 -6.47
N LEU A 80 -11.74 -10.02 -5.67
CA LEU A 80 -11.01 -11.23 -6.05
C LEU A 80 -11.89 -12.34 -6.64
N LYS A 81 -13.21 -12.13 -6.76
CA LYS A 81 -14.18 -13.18 -7.15
C LYS A 81 -13.78 -13.93 -8.43
N ASN A 82 -13.40 -13.21 -9.48
CA ASN A 82 -13.07 -13.76 -10.80
C ASN A 82 -11.61 -13.52 -11.20
N GLN A 83 -10.72 -13.40 -10.20
CA GLN A 83 -9.31 -13.11 -10.41
C GLN A 83 -8.43 -14.27 -9.97
N ASN A 84 -7.28 -14.43 -10.64
CA ASN A 84 -6.25 -15.39 -10.27
C ASN A 84 -4.86 -14.79 -10.54
N ASN A 85 -3.84 -15.35 -9.89
CA ASN A 85 -2.45 -14.93 -10.06
C ASN A 85 -2.21 -13.42 -9.80
N ILE A 86 -2.74 -12.95 -8.66
CA ILE A 86 -2.81 -11.52 -8.32
C ILE A 86 -1.58 -11.10 -7.54
N ILE A 87 -1.08 -9.90 -7.84
CA ILE A 87 -0.29 -9.07 -6.93
C ILE A 87 -1.27 -8.11 -6.27
N LEU A 88 -1.44 -8.21 -4.95
CA LEU A 88 -2.36 -7.39 -4.19
C LEU A 88 -1.58 -6.43 -3.28
N LYS A 89 -1.68 -5.12 -3.55
CA LYS A 89 -1.19 -4.08 -2.63
C LYS A 89 -2.36 -3.46 -1.87
N ILE A 90 -2.21 -3.33 -0.54
CA ILE A 90 -3.21 -2.78 0.38
C ILE A 90 -2.55 -1.68 1.20
N ASP A 91 -3.13 -0.49 1.12
CA ASP A 91 -2.81 0.69 1.90
C ASP A 91 -4.11 1.48 2.07
N ILE A 92 -4.81 1.27 3.17
CA ILE A 92 -6.17 1.79 3.43
C ILE A 92 -6.29 2.47 4.79
N GLU A 93 -5.17 3.07 5.23
CA GLU A 93 -5.12 4.06 6.31
C GLU A 93 -5.74 3.58 7.65
N GLY A 94 -5.47 2.32 8.03
CA GLY A 94 -5.86 1.73 9.31
C GLY A 94 -7.03 0.75 9.27
N ASP A 95 -7.69 0.58 8.12
CA ASP A 95 -8.78 -0.40 7.94
C ASP A 95 -8.28 -1.80 7.51
N GLU A 96 -6.96 -2.01 7.33
CA GLU A 96 -6.34 -3.27 6.89
C GLU A 96 -6.78 -4.46 7.77
N TYR A 97 -6.84 -4.24 9.06
CA TYR A 97 -7.17 -5.26 10.06
C TYR A 97 -8.58 -5.85 9.93
N LYS A 98 -9.50 -5.09 9.30
CA LYS A 98 -10.90 -5.52 9.10
C LYS A 98 -11.02 -6.55 7.99
N ILE A 99 -10.06 -6.59 7.06
CA ILE A 99 -10.10 -7.40 5.83
C ILE A 99 -9.13 -8.57 5.82
N LEU A 100 -8.23 -8.70 6.82
CA LEU A 100 -7.21 -9.77 6.89
C LEU A 100 -7.80 -11.17 6.77
N GLU A 101 -8.98 -11.40 7.34
CA GLU A 101 -9.64 -12.70 7.26
C GLU A 101 -10.10 -13.02 5.84
N GLN A 102 -10.62 -12.03 5.11
CA GLN A 102 -11.01 -12.19 3.71
C GLN A 102 -9.79 -12.48 2.83
N ILE A 103 -8.68 -11.79 3.05
CA ILE A 103 -7.41 -12.05 2.36
C ILE A 103 -6.96 -13.50 2.59
N ASN A 104 -7.05 -13.98 3.84
CA ASN A 104 -6.71 -15.37 4.15
C ASN A 104 -7.64 -16.39 3.47
N LYS A 105 -8.92 -16.09 3.29
CA LYS A 105 -9.86 -16.95 2.55
C LYS A 105 -9.50 -17.04 1.07
N GLU A 106 -9.08 -15.94 0.49
CA GLU A 106 -8.78 -15.80 -0.95
C GLU A 106 -7.29 -16.05 -1.29
N PHE A 107 -6.47 -16.55 -0.33
CA PHE A 107 -5.01 -16.62 -0.48
C PHE A 107 -4.53 -17.39 -1.71
N ILE A 108 -5.30 -18.39 -2.16
CA ILE A 108 -4.98 -19.20 -3.34
C ILE A 108 -4.86 -18.34 -4.64
N LYS A 109 -5.62 -17.26 -4.70
CA LYS A 109 -5.66 -16.34 -5.84
C LYS A 109 -4.49 -15.36 -5.84
N ILE A 110 -3.86 -15.16 -4.68
CA ILE A 110 -2.85 -14.12 -4.45
C ILE A 110 -1.45 -14.76 -4.53
N ASN A 111 -0.63 -14.26 -5.44
CA ASN A 111 0.77 -14.66 -5.59
C ASN A 111 1.67 -13.87 -4.63
N LEU A 112 1.51 -12.55 -4.64
CA LEU A 112 2.24 -11.61 -3.81
C LEU A 112 1.26 -10.67 -3.11
N LEU A 113 1.46 -10.44 -1.83
CA LEU A 113 0.65 -9.56 -1.00
C LEU A 113 1.56 -8.52 -0.36
N ILE A 114 1.25 -7.24 -0.57
CA ILE A 114 1.93 -6.11 0.06
C ILE A 114 0.90 -5.38 0.91
N ILE A 115 1.15 -5.26 2.22
CA ILE A 115 0.23 -4.56 3.13
C ILE A 115 1.02 -3.51 3.89
N GLU A 116 0.52 -2.27 3.88
CA GLU A 116 0.95 -1.23 4.81
C GLU A 116 0.07 -1.28 6.06
N PHE A 117 0.65 -1.69 7.19
CA PHE A 117 -0.03 -1.80 8.48
C PHE A 117 0.13 -0.51 9.28
N HIS A 118 -0.98 0.15 9.57
CA HIS A 118 -1.03 1.36 10.38
C HIS A 118 -1.27 1.04 11.86
N ASN A 119 -0.75 1.92 12.76
CA ASN A 119 -0.95 1.78 14.21
C ASN A 119 -0.59 0.38 14.75
N ILE A 120 0.58 -0.13 14.38
CA ILE A 120 1.05 -1.49 14.68
C ILE A 120 0.94 -1.81 16.15
N HIS A 121 1.38 -0.91 17.03
CA HIS A 121 1.38 -1.11 18.47
C HIS A 121 -0.01 -1.46 19.05
N LYS A 122 -1.09 -0.93 18.45
CA LYS A 122 -2.46 -1.22 18.87
C LYS A 122 -3.01 -2.53 18.28
N ASN A 123 -2.43 -2.98 17.18
CA ASN A 123 -2.97 -4.09 16.38
C ASN A 123 -2.00 -5.25 16.24
N PHE A 124 -0.91 -5.27 17.00
CA PHE A 124 0.15 -6.27 16.89
C PHE A 124 -0.37 -7.71 16.93
N ASN A 125 -1.27 -8.02 17.86
CA ASN A 125 -1.88 -9.34 17.96
C ASN A 125 -2.67 -9.76 16.71
N LYS A 126 -3.28 -8.79 15.99
CA LYS A 126 -3.99 -9.10 14.75
C LYS A 126 -3.02 -9.46 13.64
N ILE A 127 -1.87 -8.77 13.56
CA ILE A 127 -0.78 -9.09 12.62
C ILE A 127 -0.21 -10.47 12.94
N LEU A 128 0.13 -10.75 14.21
CA LEU A 128 0.62 -12.07 14.62
C LEU A 128 -0.35 -13.18 14.28
N ASN A 129 -1.64 -12.99 14.55
CA ASN A 129 -2.67 -13.97 14.20
C ASN A 129 -2.79 -14.20 12.70
N PHE A 130 -2.64 -13.14 11.90
CA PHE A 130 -2.59 -13.26 10.44
C PHE A 130 -1.39 -14.10 9.98
N ILE A 131 -0.20 -13.81 10.51
CA ILE A 131 1.05 -14.52 10.19
C ILE A 131 0.99 -15.98 10.67
N LYS A 132 0.48 -16.25 11.88
CA LYS A 132 0.36 -17.60 12.46
C LYS A 132 -0.52 -18.54 11.64
N LYS A 133 -1.46 -18.03 10.84
CA LYS A 133 -2.24 -18.86 9.91
C LYS A 133 -1.39 -19.49 8.80
N ARG A 134 -0.12 -19.09 8.66
CA ARG A 134 0.91 -19.64 7.76
C ARG A 134 0.49 -19.81 6.29
N LYS A 135 -0.50 -19.06 5.84
CA LYS A 135 -0.93 -19.06 4.44
C LYS A 135 0.03 -18.31 3.54
N PHE A 136 0.66 -17.28 4.09
CA PHE A 136 1.67 -16.47 3.41
C PHE A 136 2.99 -16.55 4.16
N LYS A 137 4.11 -16.36 3.45
CA LYS A 137 5.44 -16.22 4.01
C LYS A 137 5.92 -14.79 3.85
N ILE A 138 6.41 -14.18 4.93
CA ILE A 138 7.01 -12.85 4.89
C ILE A 138 8.34 -12.94 4.14
N ILE A 139 8.57 -12.06 3.18
CA ILE A 139 9.81 -11.97 2.41
C ILE A 139 10.49 -10.62 2.56
N HIS A 140 9.75 -9.59 2.99
CA HIS A 140 10.30 -8.25 3.19
C HIS A 140 9.48 -7.47 4.21
N ILE A 141 10.17 -6.55 4.94
CA ILE A 141 9.56 -5.63 5.91
C ILE A 141 10.28 -4.29 5.81
N HIS A 142 9.51 -3.20 5.70
CA HIS A 142 10.03 -1.84 5.67
C HIS A 142 9.27 -0.93 6.63
N GLY A 143 9.98 -0.18 7.49
CA GLY A 143 9.38 0.79 8.41
C GLY A 143 9.14 2.13 7.72
N ASN A 144 7.88 2.61 7.71
CA ASN A 144 7.55 3.90 7.08
C ASN A 144 8.05 5.08 7.94
N ASN A 145 9.13 5.74 7.50
CA ASN A 145 9.75 6.85 8.22
C ASN A 145 8.95 8.16 8.18
N TYR A 146 7.92 8.26 7.32
CA TYR A 146 7.00 9.40 7.32
C TYR A 146 6.10 9.37 8.55
N ALA A 147 5.58 8.20 8.91
CA ALA A 147 4.73 8.00 10.08
C ALA A 147 5.50 8.12 11.41
N GLY A 148 6.84 7.94 11.36
CA GLY A 148 7.73 8.01 12.50
C GLY A 148 7.65 6.79 13.42
N ILE A 149 8.22 6.94 14.63
CA ILE A 149 8.34 5.90 15.65
C ILE A 149 7.45 6.16 16.86
N ASN A 150 7.19 5.14 17.66
CA ASN A 150 6.55 5.23 18.96
C ASN A 150 7.59 5.50 20.08
N LYS A 151 7.15 5.55 21.35
CA LYS A 151 8.01 5.77 22.51
C LYS A 151 9.04 4.64 22.76
N HIS A 152 8.88 3.49 22.13
CA HIS A 152 9.79 2.34 22.22
C HIS A 152 10.72 2.23 21.01
N ASN A 153 10.77 3.27 20.15
CA ASN A 153 11.51 3.31 18.89
C ASN A 153 11.01 2.34 17.82
N ASP A 154 9.81 1.77 17.95
CA ASP A 154 9.21 0.94 16.91
C ASP A 154 8.51 1.81 15.89
N PRO A 155 8.49 1.42 14.60
CA PRO A 155 7.74 2.14 13.56
C PRO A 155 6.24 2.13 13.87
N LYS A 156 5.56 3.26 13.66
CA LYS A 156 4.09 3.32 13.77
C LYS A 156 3.40 2.65 12.61
N VAL A 157 4.06 2.64 11.46
CA VAL A 157 3.56 2.06 10.20
C VAL A 157 4.65 1.21 9.57
N VAL A 158 4.28 0.01 9.12
CA VAL A 158 5.20 -0.93 8.46
C VAL A 158 4.57 -1.48 7.19
N GLU A 159 5.30 -1.43 6.08
CA GLU A 159 4.97 -2.18 4.89
C GLU A 159 5.55 -3.60 5.00
N MET A 160 4.71 -4.61 4.83
CA MET A 160 5.10 -6.01 4.81
C MET A 160 4.78 -6.63 3.47
N THR A 161 5.76 -7.32 2.89
CA THR A 161 5.59 -8.09 1.65
C THR A 161 5.55 -9.58 1.98
N PHE A 162 4.52 -10.22 1.46
CA PHE A 162 4.26 -11.64 1.65
C PHE A 162 4.18 -12.37 0.31
N ILE A 163 4.69 -13.59 0.27
CA ILE A 163 4.59 -14.48 -0.88
C ILE A 163 3.72 -15.69 -0.55
N ASN A 164 3.00 -16.19 -1.56
CA ASN A 164 2.24 -17.41 -1.43
C ASN A 164 3.16 -18.63 -1.63
N PRO A 165 3.46 -19.41 -0.57
CA PRO A 165 4.40 -20.54 -0.66
C PRO A 165 3.88 -21.72 -1.50
N LYS A 166 2.57 -21.75 -1.83
CA LYS A 166 2.02 -22.73 -2.77
C LYS A 166 2.29 -22.39 -4.23
N LYS A 167 2.63 -21.14 -4.53
CA LYS A 167 2.90 -20.64 -5.87
C LYS A 167 4.40 -20.53 -6.18
N PHE A 168 5.23 -20.40 -5.15
CA PHE A 168 6.66 -20.17 -5.29
C PHE A 168 7.45 -21.07 -4.35
N LYS A 169 8.57 -21.60 -4.84
CA LYS A 169 9.56 -22.27 -3.98
C LYS A 169 10.17 -21.24 -3.03
N THR A 170 10.13 -21.50 -1.73
CA THR A 170 10.69 -20.62 -0.71
C THR A 170 11.74 -21.36 0.09
N SER A 171 12.88 -20.71 0.39
CA SER A 171 13.86 -21.23 1.33
C SER A 171 13.26 -21.37 2.74
N LYS A 172 13.73 -22.34 3.51
CA LYS A 172 13.41 -22.47 4.94
C LYS A 172 14.29 -21.57 5.80
N ASN A 173 15.40 -21.08 5.26
CA ASN A 173 16.36 -20.29 6.01
C ASN A 173 15.80 -18.88 6.30
N LYS A 174 16.04 -18.42 7.53
CA LYS A 174 15.82 -17.01 7.87
C LYS A 174 16.82 -16.15 7.11
N SER A 175 16.42 -14.98 6.66
CA SER A 175 17.32 -14.02 6.06
C SER A 175 18.09 -13.30 7.18
N ASN A 176 19.38 -13.12 6.99
CA ASN A 176 20.26 -12.36 7.89
C ASN A 176 20.36 -10.88 7.46
N PHE A 177 19.42 -10.38 6.67
CA PHE A 177 19.45 -9.00 6.22
C PHE A 177 19.14 -8.03 7.37
N ASN A 178 19.93 -6.96 7.43
CA ASN A 178 19.60 -5.79 8.21
C ASN A 178 18.59 -4.93 7.43
N TYR A 179 17.53 -4.51 8.05
CA TYR A 179 16.55 -3.61 7.46
C TYR A 179 16.77 -2.17 7.94
N PRO A 180 16.67 -1.17 7.07
CA PRO A 180 16.29 -1.23 5.66
C PRO A 180 17.39 -1.85 4.78
N ILE A 181 16.99 -2.51 3.69
CA ILE A 181 17.91 -3.10 2.71
C ILE A 181 18.36 -2.01 1.73
N ILE A 182 19.66 -1.71 1.72
CA ILE A 182 20.25 -0.70 0.85
C ILE A 182 20.02 -1.08 -0.63
N GLY A 183 19.51 -0.13 -1.41
CA GLY A 183 19.22 -0.31 -2.84
C GLY A 183 17.83 -0.90 -3.13
N LEU A 184 17.13 -1.45 -2.12
CA LEU A 184 15.76 -1.94 -2.23
C LEU A 184 14.78 -0.99 -1.52
N ASP A 185 15.11 -0.58 -0.30
CA ASP A 185 14.28 0.30 0.50
C ASP A 185 14.59 1.78 0.24
N TYR A 186 13.54 2.58 0.10
CA TYR A 186 13.63 4.01 -0.09
C TYR A 186 12.82 4.74 0.97
N LYS A 187 13.39 5.84 1.47
CA LYS A 187 12.74 6.70 2.46
C LYS A 187 11.42 7.25 1.95
N ASN A 188 10.32 7.03 2.66
CA ASN A 188 9.03 7.67 2.39
C ASN A 188 9.14 9.20 2.54
N LEU A 189 9.96 9.66 3.50
CA LEU A 189 10.28 11.08 3.69
C LEU A 189 11.81 11.30 3.64
N LYS A 190 12.30 11.90 2.54
CA LYS A 190 13.75 12.11 2.26
C LYS A 190 14.51 12.82 3.39
N ARG A 191 13.87 13.78 4.09
CA ARG A 191 14.49 14.59 5.16
C ARG A 191 14.63 13.87 6.51
N ARG A 192 14.04 12.68 6.69
CA ARG A 192 14.15 11.88 7.91
C ARG A 192 15.06 10.68 7.68
N PRO A 193 15.80 10.21 8.68
CA PRO A 193 16.50 8.93 8.59
C PRO A 193 15.51 7.80 8.38
N ASP A 194 15.97 6.73 7.76
CA ASP A 194 15.18 5.50 7.66
C ASP A 194 15.12 4.77 9.00
N ILE A 195 14.10 3.93 9.20
CA ILE A 195 13.89 3.23 10.46
C ILE A 195 14.62 1.88 10.41
N LYS A 196 15.64 1.73 11.25
CA LYS A 196 16.32 0.44 11.44
C LYS A 196 15.41 -0.51 12.22
N LEU A 197 15.04 -1.63 11.61
CA LEU A 197 14.25 -2.65 12.28
C LEU A 197 15.17 -3.58 13.07
N LYS A 198 14.80 -3.83 14.34
CA LYS A 198 15.44 -4.81 15.21
C LYS A 198 14.49 -5.98 15.37
N PHE A 199 14.96 -7.18 15.04
CA PHE A 199 14.22 -8.41 15.30
C PHE A 199 14.81 -9.04 16.57
N HIS A 200 13.98 -9.23 17.58
CA HIS A 200 14.35 -10.00 18.77
C HIS A 200 14.12 -11.48 18.45
N GLU A 201 15.08 -12.32 18.83
CA GLU A 201 15.01 -13.77 18.71
C GLU A 201 13.93 -14.39 19.60
#